data_f0ac88a2d893399ea50cc7f6fc851cd8
#
_entry.id   f0ac88a2d893399ea50cc7f6fc851cd8
#
_cell.length_a   1.000
_cell.length_b   1.000
_cell.length_c   1.000
_cell.angle_alpha   90.00
_cell.angle_beta   90.00
_cell.angle_gamma   90.00
#
_symmetry.space_group_name_H-M   'P 1'
#
loop_
_entity.id
_entity.type
_entity.pdbx_description
1 polymer ?
#
loop_
_entity_poly.entity_id
_entity_poly.type
_entity_poly.pdbx_seq_one_letter_code
_entity_poly.pdbx_strand_id
1 'polypeptide(L)'
;YIYVPWKSENFKAYLENLTDRNSILIKSYEDQLIVRMGYSYNYNSANDQTRTSSNRNSYSIRVNLEEAGNLLYGISKTIHTTPKEDKGYVVANIPFAQYVKGDFDFAHNWNIDKRNSFVFHIGMGIAYPYGNSQVLPFEKRYFSGGPNSVRGWSVRSLGPGSYKGTDGNMNYINHSGDIK
;
A
#
# COMPACT_ATOMS: atom_id res chain seq x y z
N TYR A 1 4.11 14.03 1.14
CA TYR A 1 5.29 14.31 0.33
C TYR A 1 6.43 13.38 0.73
N ILE A 2 6.92 12.61 -0.23
CA ILE A 2 8.12 11.77 -0.09
C ILE A 2 9.28 12.60 -0.63
N TYR A 3 10.23 12.90 0.24
CA TYR A 3 11.43 13.66 -0.10
C TYR A 3 12.67 12.85 0.24
N VAL A 4 13.56 12.67 -0.73
CA VAL A 4 14.82 11.93 -0.57
C VAL A 4 15.98 12.93 -0.69
N PRO A 5 16.35 13.59 0.41
CA PRO A 5 17.23 14.77 0.37
C PRO A 5 18.67 14.43 -0.03
N TRP A 6 19.07 13.17 0.14
CA TRP A 6 20.46 12.79 -0.10
C TRP A 6 20.57 11.36 -0.62
N LYS A 7 21.38 11.19 -1.65
CA LYS A 7 21.78 9.90 -2.20
C LYS A 7 23.29 9.92 -2.37
N SER A 8 24.01 8.94 -1.81
CA SER A 8 25.45 8.84 -2.01
C SER A 8 25.79 8.56 -3.48
N GLU A 9 26.95 8.99 -3.96
CA GLU A 9 27.38 8.72 -5.35
C GLU A 9 27.42 7.22 -5.66
N ASN A 10 27.90 6.41 -4.71
CA ASN A 10 27.91 4.96 -4.84
C ASN A 10 26.50 4.37 -4.97
N PHE A 11 25.52 4.96 -4.27
CA PHE A 11 24.12 4.51 -4.34
C PHE A 11 23.46 4.94 -5.66
N LYS A 12 23.79 6.11 -6.17
CA LYS A 12 23.33 6.55 -7.51
C LYS A 12 23.86 5.62 -8.60
N ALA A 13 25.16 5.32 -8.59
CA ALA A 13 25.76 4.37 -9.53
C ALA A 13 25.15 2.97 -9.41
N TYR A 14 24.82 2.53 -8.19
CA TYR A 14 24.10 1.27 -7.98
C TYR A 14 22.69 1.30 -8.59
N LEU A 15 21.94 2.38 -8.41
CA LEU A 15 20.61 2.54 -9.02
C LEU A 15 20.67 2.58 -10.56
N GLU A 16 21.65 3.25 -11.13
CA GLU A 16 21.87 3.31 -12.58
C GLU A 16 22.20 1.93 -13.17
N ASN A 17 23.00 1.13 -12.48
CA ASN A 17 23.28 -0.25 -12.89
C ASN A 17 22.08 -1.19 -12.78
N LEU A 18 21.06 -0.84 -12.00
CA LEU A 18 19.82 -1.59 -11.85
C LEU A 18 18.75 -1.25 -12.89
N THR A 19 18.98 -0.22 -13.72
CA THR A 19 17.98 0.38 -14.62
C THR A 19 17.28 -0.65 -15.50
N ASP A 20 17.96 -1.68 -15.94
CA ASP A 20 17.37 -2.72 -16.80
C ASP A 20 16.57 -3.79 -16.04
N ARG A 21 16.73 -3.91 -14.73
CA ARG A 21 16.15 -5.01 -13.95
C ARG A 21 15.13 -4.61 -12.89
N ASN A 22 15.09 -3.33 -12.46
CA ASN A 22 14.26 -2.95 -11.32
C ASN A 22 13.77 -1.49 -11.36
N SER A 23 13.03 -1.14 -12.40
CA SER A 23 12.39 0.19 -12.54
C SER A 23 11.53 0.60 -11.32
N ILE A 24 10.99 -0.37 -10.62
CA ILE A 24 10.19 -0.18 -9.40
C ILE A 24 11.05 0.35 -8.24
N LEU A 25 12.26 -0.19 -8.07
CA LEU A 25 13.18 0.23 -7.03
C LEU A 25 13.64 1.67 -7.26
N ILE A 26 13.99 2.00 -8.49
CA ILE A 26 14.43 3.36 -8.86
C ILE A 26 13.32 4.37 -8.56
N LYS A 27 12.10 4.11 -9.00
CA LYS A 27 10.93 4.96 -8.76
C LYS A 27 10.57 5.09 -7.28
N SER A 28 10.95 4.12 -6.44
CA SER A 28 10.73 4.19 -4.98
C SER A 28 11.62 5.22 -4.29
N TYR A 29 12.72 5.64 -4.93
CA TYR A 29 13.65 6.65 -4.43
C TYR A 29 13.53 8.00 -5.15
N GLU A 30 12.49 8.17 -5.96
CA GLU A 30 12.17 9.48 -6.54
C GLU A 30 11.30 10.29 -5.59
N ASP A 31 11.50 11.61 -5.64
CA ASP A 31 10.62 12.54 -4.93
C ASP A 31 9.21 12.46 -5.51
N GLN A 32 8.22 12.28 -4.65
CA GLN A 32 6.83 12.19 -5.07
C GLN A 32 5.91 12.99 -4.15
N LEU A 33 4.97 13.70 -4.75
CA LEU A 33 3.87 14.35 -4.04
C LEU A 33 2.68 13.40 -3.98
N ILE A 34 2.18 13.11 -2.77
CA ILE A 34 0.99 12.30 -2.57
C ILE A 34 -0.08 13.17 -1.91
N VAL A 35 -1.07 13.58 -2.70
CA VAL A 35 -2.28 14.23 -2.22
C VAL A 35 -3.40 13.23 -2.33
N ARG A 36 -3.88 12.75 -1.19
CA ARG A 36 -4.86 11.67 -1.12
C ARG A 36 -6.15 12.10 -0.44
N MET A 37 -7.24 11.49 -0.87
CA MET A 37 -8.52 11.47 -0.17
C MET A 37 -8.83 10.04 0.24
N GLY A 38 -9.47 9.86 1.38
CA GLY A 38 -9.79 8.52 1.87
C GLY A 38 -11.14 8.51 2.57
N TYR A 39 -11.83 7.39 2.42
CA TYR A 39 -13.05 7.05 3.14
C TYR A 39 -12.82 5.75 3.93
N SER A 40 -13.20 5.76 5.20
CA SER A 40 -13.09 4.59 6.06
C SER A 40 -14.45 4.31 6.72
N TYR A 41 -14.96 3.12 6.48
CA TYR A 41 -16.15 2.59 7.14
C TYR A 41 -15.74 1.48 8.10
N ASN A 42 -16.14 1.62 9.36
CA ASN A 42 -15.88 0.62 10.40
C ASN A 42 -17.20 0.29 11.11
N TYR A 43 -17.56 -0.97 11.05
CA TYR A 43 -18.71 -1.50 11.78
C TYR A 43 -18.27 -2.63 12.71
N ASN A 44 -18.75 -2.59 13.95
CA ASN A 44 -18.53 -3.67 14.90
C ASN A 44 -19.85 -4.00 15.60
N SER A 45 -20.36 -5.18 15.36
CA SER A 45 -21.64 -5.64 15.91
C SER A 45 -21.60 -5.84 17.44
N ALA A 46 -20.43 -5.91 18.06
CA ALA A 46 -20.31 -5.97 19.52
C ALA A 46 -20.69 -4.65 20.19
N ASN A 47 -20.64 -3.54 19.48
CA ASN A 47 -20.99 -2.20 19.97
C ASN A 47 -22.47 -1.87 19.80
N ASP A 48 -23.25 -2.76 19.18
CA ASP A 48 -24.68 -2.55 18.96
C ASP A 48 -25.43 -2.75 20.28
N GLN A 49 -25.97 -1.67 20.82
CA GLN A 49 -26.71 -1.65 22.08
C GLN A 49 -28.07 -2.34 22.01
N THR A 50 -28.57 -2.61 20.82
CA THR A 50 -29.85 -3.31 20.60
C THR A 50 -29.72 -4.82 20.74
N ARG A 51 -28.50 -5.35 20.82
CA ARG A 51 -28.25 -6.80 20.92
C ARG A 51 -28.61 -7.34 22.29
N THR A 52 -29.49 -8.31 22.30
CA THR A 52 -29.82 -9.08 23.50
C THR A 52 -28.61 -9.91 23.94
N SER A 53 -28.31 -9.95 25.23
CA SER A 53 -27.14 -10.63 25.82
C SER A 53 -27.02 -12.13 25.52
N SER A 54 -28.04 -12.72 24.93
CA SER A 54 -28.08 -14.13 24.50
C SER A 54 -27.24 -14.42 23.27
N ASN A 55 -27.00 -13.43 22.40
CA ASN A 55 -26.24 -13.66 21.17
C ASN A 55 -24.78 -13.22 21.36
N ARG A 56 -23.90 -14.17 21.66
CA ARG A 56 -22.50 -13.96 21.94
C ARG A 56 -21.61 -13.78 20.69
N ASN A 57 -22.14 -14.08 19.51
CA ASN A 57 -21.38 -13.96 18.28
C ASN A 57 -21.25 -12.49 17.90
N SER A 58 -20.07 -12.08 17.45
CA SER A 58 -19.83 -10.72 16.99
C SER A 58 -19.07 -10.74 15.67
N TYR A 59 -19.29 -9.72 14.86
CA TYR A 59 -18.54 -9.53 13.63
C TYR A 59 -18.16 -8.07 13.47
N SER A 60 -17.06 -7.86 12.78
CA SER A 60 -16.61 -6.53 12.40
C SER A 60 -16.30 -6.47 10.92
N ILE A 61 -16.63 -5.35 10.32
CA ILE A 61 -16.35 -5.04 8.92
C ILE A 61 -15.59 -3.73 8.90
N ARG A 62 -14.49 -3.71 8.17
CA ARG A 62 -13.74 -2.50 7.86
C ARG A 62 -13.54 -2.40 6.37
N VAL A 63 -13.89 -1.25 5.82
CA VAL A 63 -13.68 -0.91 4.42
C VAL A 63 -12.92 0.40 4.39
N ASN A 64 -11.76 0.41 3.71
CA ASN A 64 -11.01 1.63 3.46
C ASN A 64 -10.90 1.82 1.95
N LEU A 65 -11.24 2.99 1.49
CA LEU A 65 -11.05 3.42 0.11
C LEU A 65 -10.13 4.64 0.15
N GLU A 66 -9.10 4.61 -0.65
CA GLU A 66 -8.14 5.71 -0.79
C GLU A 66 -7.94 6.00 -2.28
N GLU A 67 -8.02 7.25 -2.64
CA GLU A 67 -7.62 7.73 -3.95
C GLU A 67 -6.56 8.83 -3.81
N ALA A 68 -5.67 8.93 -4.77
CA ALA A 68 -4.66 9.97 -4.79
C ALA A 68 -4.46 10.54 -6.20
N GLY A 69 -4.15 11.82 -6.25
CA GLY A 69 -3.72 12.53 -7.46
C GLY A 69 -4.84 12.97 -8.40
N ASN A 70 -6.08 12.52 -8.25
CA ASN A 70 -7.17 12.90 -9.17
C ASN A 70 -7.44 14.39 -9.18
N LEU A 71 -7.43 15.01 -8.01
CA LEU A 71 -7.61 16.46 -7.89
C LEU A 71 -6.49 17.22 -8.64
N LEU A 72 -5.24 16.83 -8.41
CA LEU A 72 -4.08 17.46 -9.06
C LEU A 72 -4.07 17.22 -10.57
N TYR A 73 -4.45 16.02 -11.00
CA TYR A 73 -4.56 15.69 -12.41
C TYR A 73 -5.64 16.53 -13.10
N GLY A 74 -6.82 16.66 -12.47
CA GLY A 74 -7.91 17.51 -12.97
C GLY A 74 -7.50 18.98 -13.10
N ILE A 75 -6.83 19.54 -12.08
CA ILE A 75 -6.30 20.90 -12.10
C ILE A 75 -5.27 21.06 -13.21
N SER A 76 -4.28 20.16 -13.30
CA SER A 76 -3.20 20.22 -14.29
C SER A 76 -3.75 20.21 -15.72
N LYS A 77 -4.78 19.38 -15.96
CA LYS A 77 -5.45 19.30 -17.26
C LYS A 77 -6.25 20.57 -17.58
N THR A 78 -6.92 21.15 -16.60
CA THR A 78 -7.72 22.36 -16.77
C THR A 78 -6.84 23.59 -17.08
N ILE A 79 -5.67 23.67 -16.46
CA ILE A 79 -4.70 24.76 -16.67
C ILE A 79 -3.86 24.53 -17.94
N HIS A 80 -4.13 23.47 -18.71
CA HIS A 80 -3.39 23.11 -19.93
C HIS A 80 -1.88 22.95 -19.68
N THR A 81 -1.48 22.43 -18.50
CA THR A 81 -0.09 22.12 -18.22
C THR A 81 0.37 21.00 -19.15
N THR A 82 1.53 21.16 -19.81
CA THR A 82 2.11 20.09 -20.64
C THR A 82 2.82 19.07 -19.76
N PRO A 83 2.55 17.76 -19.93
CA PRO A 83 3.27 16.74 -19.20
C PRO A 83 4.74 16.71 -19.65
N LYS A 84 5.67 16.50 -18.72
CA LYS A 84 7.09 16.27 -19.02
C LYS A 84 7.28 14.84 -19.51
N GLU A 85 8.13 14.64 -20.52
CA GLU A 85 8.37 13.34 -21.17
C GLU A 85 8.70 12.22 -20.16
N ASP A 86 9.53 12.52 -19.15
CA ASP A 86 10.00 11.52 -18.18
C ASP A 86 9.17 11.45 -16.89
N LYS A 87 8.44 12.50 -16.54
CA LYS A 87 7.82 12.67 -15.20
C LYS A 87 6.31 12.86 -15.21
N GLY A 88 5.71 12.94 -16.40
CA GLY A 88 4.28 13.25 -16.54
C GLY A 88 3.93 14.66 -16.03
N TYR A 89 2.77 14.83 -15.43
CA TYR A 89 2.37 16.09 -14.81
C TYR A 89 3.10 16.32 -13.48
N VAL A 90 3.59 17.53 -13.29
CA VAL A 90 4.36 17.92 -12.10
C VAL A 90 3.74 19.12 -11.42
N VAL A 91 3.84 19.18 -10.10
CA VAL A 91 3.51 20.34 -9.28
C VAL A 91 4.81 20.81 -8.59
N ALA A 92 5.17 22.07 -8.78
CA ALA A 92 6.46 22.60 -8.28
C ALA A 92 7.67 21.74 -8.68
N ASN A 93 7.68 21.22 -9.92
CA ASN A 93 8.71 20.34 -10.48
C ASN A 93 8.80 18.93 -9.85
N ILE A 94 7.83 18.55 -9.01
CA ILE A 94 7.74 17.26 -8.35
C ILE A 94 6.58 16.47 -8.98
N PRO A 95 6.80 15.23 -9.45
CA PRO A 95 5.72 14.39 -9.94
C PRO A 95 4.78 14.00 -8.80
N PHE A 96 3.49 13.89 -9.09
CA PHE A 96 2.52 13.43 -8.11
C PHE A 96 2.04 12.02 -8.42
N ALA A 97 1.82 11.26 -7.36
CA ALA A 97 1.28 9.91 -7.46
C ALA A 97 -0.21 9.95 -7.75
N GLN A 98 -0.65 9.08 -8.68
CA GLN A 98 -2.06 8.89 -9.01
C GLN A 98 -2.40 7.40 -8.92
N TYR A 99 -3.27 7.04 -7.96
CA TYR A 99 -3.68 5.67 -7.71
C TYR A 99 -5.03 5.60 -7.00
N VAL A 100 -5.64 4.43 -7.05
CA VAL A 100 -6.76 4.04 -6.19
C VAL A 100 -6.36 2.83 -5.37
N LYS A 101 -6.80 2.78 -4.12
CA LYS A 101 -6.53 1.68 -3.20
C LYS A 101 -7.79 1.35 -2.41
N GLY A 102 -8.10 0.06 -2.30
CA GLY A 102 -9.21 -0.44 -1.52
C GLY A 102 -8.76 -1.56 -0.60
N ASP A 103 -9.15 -1.48 0.67
CA ASP A 103 -8.94 -2.52 1.67
C ASP A 103 -10.28 -2.98 2.24
N PHE A 104 -10.42 -4.27 2.42
CA PHE A 104 -11.57 -4.90 3.06
C PHE A 104 -11.08 -5.87 4.13
N ASP A 105 -11.56 -5.69 5.34
CA ASP A 105 -11.30 -6.59 6.46
C ASP A 105 -12.63 -7.06 7.07
N PHE A 106 -12.76 -8.35 7.24
CA PHE A 106 -13.89 -8.98 7.92
C PHE A 106 -13.37 -9.89 9.02
N ALA A 107 -13.87 -9.70 10.22
CA ALA A 107 -13.60 -10.61 11.32
C ALA A 107 -14.92 -11.09 11.96
N HIS A 108 -14.98 -12.36 12.28
CA HIS A 108 -16.11 -12.96 12.96
C HIS A 108 -15.63 -13.71 14.20
N ASN A 109 -16.23 -13.42 15.32
CA ASN A 109 -16.03 -14.12 16.57
C ASN A 109 -17.26 -15.01 16.86
N TRP A 110 -17.05 -16.30 16.76
CA TRP A 110 -18.06 -17.31 17.05
C TRP A 110 -17.82 -17.91 18.44
N ASN A 111 -18.66 -17.58 19.39
CA ASN A 111 -18.59 -18.13 20.72
C ASN A 111 -19.36 -19.45 20.79
N ILE A 112 -18.63 -20.56 20.93
CA ILE A 112 -19.17 -21.92 21.02
C ILE A 112 -19.78 -22.10 22.41
N ASP A 113 -19.03 -21.76 23.45
CA ASP A 113 -19.48 -21.83 24.83
C ASP A 113 -18.85 -20.69 25.67
N LYS A 114 -19.02 -20.74 27.02
CA LYS A 114 -18.48 -19.72 27.94
C LYS A 114 -16.95 -19.65 27.99
N ARG A 115 -16.24 -20.68 27.52
CA ARG A 115 -14.79 -20.83 27.62
C ARG A 115 -14.11 -20.91 26.26
N ASN A 116 -14.85 -21.26 25.21
CA ASN A 116 -14.31 -21.51 23.89
C ASN A 116 -14.93 -20.57 22.87
N SER A 117 -14.08 -19.90 22.10
CA SER A 117 -14.48 -19.09 20.96
C SER A 117 -13.59 -19.38 19.74
N PHE A 118 -14.17 -19.29 18.58
CA PHE A 118 -13.46 -19.38 17.32
C PHE A 118 -13.50 -18.02 16.63
N VAL A 119 -12.33 -17.50 16.31
CA VAL A 119 -12.18 -16.21 15.62
C VAL A 119 -11.65 -16.45 14.21
N PHE A 120 -12.34 -15.90 13.26
CA PHE A 120 -12.02 -15.99 11.85
C PHE A 120 -11.82 -14.57 11.30
N HIS A 121 -10.76 -14.34 10.54
CA HIS A 121 -10.44 -13.05 9.93
C HIS A 121 -10.02 -13.23 8.47
N ILE A 122 -10.63 -12.43 7.61
CA ILE A 122 -10.23 -12.30 6.20
C ILE A 122 -9.88 -10.83 5.95
N GLY A 123 -8.71 -10.60 5.36
CA GLY A 123 -8.29 -9.30 4.87
C GLY A 123 -7.95 -9.39 3.39
N MET A 124 -8.47 -8.48 2.61
CA MET A 124 -8.17 -8.34 1.18
C MET A 124 -7.87 -6.88 0.86
N GLY A 125 -6.96 -6.66 -0.08
CA GLY A 125 -6.66 -5.32 -0.53
C GLY A 125 -6.16 -5.31 -1.97
N ILE A 126 -6.48 -4.26 -2.69
CA ILE A 126 -6.02 -4.01 -4.04
C ILE A 126 -5.66 -2.53 -4.19
N ALA A 127 -4.57 -2.28 -4.87
CA ALA A 127 -4.14 -0.94 -5.22
C ALA A 127 -3.77 -0.90 -6.70
N TYR A 128 -4.20 0.13 -7.40
CA TYR A 128 -4.00 0.27 -8.83
C TYR A 128 -3.48 1.66 -9.18
N PRO A 129 -2.22 1.78 -9.65
CA PRO A 129 -1.69 3.03 -10.19
C PRO A 129 -2.26 3.28 -11.59
N TYR A 130 -2.53 4.53 -11.93
CA TYR A 130 -3.02 4.92 -13.24
C TYR A 130 -2.66 6.37 -13.57
N GLY A 131 -2.98 6.81 -14.79
CA GLY A 131 -2.79 8.18 -15.23
C GLY A 131 -1.35 8.66 -15.11
N ASN A 132 -1.08 9.50 -14.11
CA ASN A 132 0.25 10.07 -13.89
C ASN A 132 1.25 9.10 -13.25
N SER A 133 0.81 7.95 -12.76
CA SER A 133 1.66 6.95 -12.13
C SER A 133 1.64 5.62 -12.86
N GLN A 134 2.81 5.09 -13.17
CA GLN A 134 2.96 3.74 -13.71
C GLN A 134 3.14 2.68 -12.61
N VAL A 135 3.59 3.12 -11.44
CA VAL A 135 3.95 2.26 -10.32
C VAL A 135 3.39 2.87 -9.04
N LEU A 136 2.90 2.03 -8.14
CA LEU A 136 2.43 2.48 -6.84
C LEU A 136 3.61 2.96 -5.99
N PRO A 137 3.48 4.08 -5.25
CA PRO A 137 4.49 4.51 -4.29
C PRO A 137 4.84 3.39 -3.32
N PHE A 138 6.11 3.22 -3.03
CA PHE A 138 6.62 2.11 -2.20
C PHE A 138 5.91 2.00 -0.84
N GLU A 139 5.60 3.12 -0.21
CA GLU A 139 4.91 3.14 1.08
C GLU A 139 3.44 2.72 1.02
N LYS A 140 2.86 2.71 -0.18
CA LYS A 140 1.46 2.34 -0.42
C LYS A 140 1.27 0.89 -0.83
N ARG A 141 2.36 0.19 -1.12
CA ARG A 141 2.34 -1.21 -1.51
C ARG A 141 2.05 -2.11 -0.32
N TYR A 142 1.42 -3.22 -0.61
CA TYR A 142 1.21 -4.28 0.37
C TYR A 142 2.48 -5.12 0.56
N PHE A 143 2.67 -5.61 1.76
CA PHE A 143 3.76 -6.50 2.11
C PHE A 143 3.31 -7.49 3.19
N SER A 144 4.07 -8.57 3.33
CA SER A 144 3.91 -9.55 4.41
C SER A 144 5.09 -9.50 5.38
N GLY A 145 4.87 -10.02 6.59
CA GLY A 145 5.83 -9.97 7.69
C GLY A 145 5.60 -8.79 8.63
N GLY A 146 6.23 -8.87 9.78
CA GLY A 146 6.11 -7.89 10.86
C GLY A 146 5.03 -8.21 11.89
N PRO A 147 4.94 -7.40 12.96
CA PRO A 147 4.13 -7.70 14.14
C PRO A 147 2.62 -7.80 13.87
N ASN A 148 2.14 -7.12 12.86
CA ASN A 148 0.72 -7.07 12.49
C ASN A 148 0.33 -8.07 11.38
N SER A 149 1.28 -8.89 10.92
CA SER A 149 1.07 -9.90 9.88
C SER A 149 1.68 -11.23 10.34
N VAL A 150 2.73 -11.71 9.71
CA VAL A 150 3.43 -12.94 10.08
C VAL A 150 4.58 -12.61 11.01
N ARG A 151 4.38 -12.73 12.32
CA ARG A 151 5.30 -12.24 13.38
C ARG A 151 6.70 -12.86 13.34
N GLY A 152 6.85 -14.08 12.82
CA GLY A 152 8.14 -14.76 12.71
C GLY A 152 9.06 -14.20 11.62
N TRP A 153 8.58 -13.25 10.82
CA TRP A 153 9.30 -12.69 9.70
C TRP A 153 9.43 -11.17 9.85
N SER A 154 10.58 -10.66 9.47
CA SER A 154 10.78 -9.20 9.41
C SER A 154 9.86 -8.57 8.35
N VAL A 155 9.59 -7.29 8.51
CA VAL A 155 8.79 -6.51 7.54
C VAL A 155 9.38 -6.65 6.14
N ARG A 156 8.55 -6.99 5.15
CA ARG A 156 8.93 -7.18 3.74
C ARG A 156 9.96 -8.30 3.47
N SER A 157 10.22 -9.17 4.43
CA SER A 157 11.18 -10.26 4.25
C SER A 157 10.53 -11.57 3.81
N LEU A 158 9.22 -11.69 3.91
CA LEU A 158 8.46 -12.84 3.45
C LEU A 158 8.16 -12.68 1.95
N GLY A 159 8.88 -13.42 1.15
CA GLY A 159 8.72 -13.44 -0.31
C GLY A 159 7.99 -14.68 -0.82
N PRO A 160 7.81 -14.79 -2.14
CA PRO A 160 7.12 -15.91 -2.76
C PRO A 160 7.96 -17.21 -2.63
N GLY A 161 7.49 -18.14 -1.82
CA GLY A 161 7.95 -19.53 -1.75
C GLY A 161 9.48 -19.74 -1.76
N SER A 162 9.95 -20.46 -2.75
CA SER A 162 11.37 -20.81 -2.93
C SER A 162 12.24 -19.74 -3.59
N TYR A 163 11.72 -18.53 -3.78
CA TYR A 163 12.48 -17.43 -4.38
C TYR A 163 13.66 -17.03 -3.49
N LYS A 164 14.88 -17.18 -3.99
CA LYS A 164 16.12 -16.89 -3.26
C LYS A 164 16.76 -15.55 -3.64
N GLY A 165 16.17 -14.75 -4.50
CA GLY A 165 16.81 -13.57 -5.04
C GLY A 165 18.12 -13.90 -5.79
N THR A 166 18.32 -13.35 -6.96
CA THR A 166 19.45 -13.72 -7.81
C THR A 166 20.79 -13.15 -7.37
N ASP A 167 20.83 -12.17 -6.49
CA ASP A 167 22.05 -11.35 -6.28
C ASP A 167 22.39 -11.09 -4.80
N GLY A 168 22.10 -11.97 -3.88
CA GLY A 168 22.65 -11.91 -2.50
C GLY A 168 22.49 -10.59 -1.72
N ASN A 169 22.07 -9.52 -2.34
CA ASN A 169 22.00 -8.17 -1.80
C ASN A 169 20.57 -7.67 -1.72
N MET A 170 20.08 -7.44 -0.50
CA MET A 170 18.96 -6.56 -0.11
C MET A 170 17.66 -6.64 -0.91
N ASN A 171 17.17 -7.81 -1.22
CA ASN A 171 15.92 -7.97 -2.00
C ASN A 171 14.64 -7.76 -1.20
N TYR A 172 14.70 -7.34 0.05
CA TYR A 172 13.52 -7.11 0.91
C TYR A 172 12.57 -6.05 0.36
N ILE A 173 13.10 -5.09 -0.40
CA ILE A 173 12.32 -4.00 -1.01
C ILE A 173 11.38 -4.53 -2.10
N ASN A 174 11.73 -5.65 -2.72
CA ASN A 174 10.97 -6.24 -3.82
C ASN A 174 9.82 -7.14 -3.36
N HIS A 175 9.75 -7.48 -2.07
CA HIS A 175 8.68 -8.28 -1.52
C HIS A 175 7.46 -7.42 -1.14
N SER A 176 7.03 -6.61 -2.06
CA SER A 176 5.83 -5.79 -1.95
C SER A 176 5.02 -5.90 -3.23
N GLY A 177 3.70 -5.86 -3.09
CA GLY A 177 2.76 -6.02 -4.20
C GLY A 177 1.61 -5.03 -4.15
N ASP A 178 0.82 -5.08 -5.18
CA ASP A 178 -0.34 -4.21 -5.34
C ASP A 178 -1.65 -4.92 -4.90
N ILE A 179 -1.55 -6.19 -4.48
CA ILE A 179 -2.66 -7.02 -3.98
C ILE A 179 -2.25 -7.66 -2.65
N LYS A 180 -3.23 -7.77 -1.75
CA LYS A 180 -3.12 -8.42 -0.44
C LYS A 180 -4.18 -9.50 -0.29
#